data_c9393490c231165c1760b34d489a9094
#
_entry.id   c9393490c231165c1760b34d489a9094
#
_cell.length_a   1.000
_cell.length_b   1.000
_cell.length_c   1.000
_cell.angle_alpha   90.00
_cell.angle_beta   90.00
_cell.angle_gamma   90.00
#
_symmetry.space_group_name_H-M   'P 1'
#
loop_
_entity.id
_entity.type
_entity.pdbx_description
1 polymer ?
#
loop_
_entity_poly.entity_id
_entity_poly.type
_entity_poly.pdbx_seq_one_letter_code
_entity_poly.pdbx_strand_id
1 'polypeptide(L)'
;GAGKSTISAIIAGNENYEVTEGEIFLDNEDISELAPEERAHKGVFLSFQYPVEIPGVSVTNFMRTAINETRKANGLEEMPANEMLKVIREKSELLEIDRKFLSRSLNEGFSGGEKKRNEIFQMAMLEPKLAILDETDSGLDIDALRIVANGVNKLKSDKNAIVVITHYQRLLDYI
;
A
#
# COMPACT_ATOMS: atom_id res chain seq x y z
N GLY A 1 -0.64 -7.79 23.12
CA GLY A 1 -1.09 -7.85 21.75
C GLY A 1 -1.30 -9.27 21.28
N ALA A 2 -2.23 -9.45 20.35
CA ALA A 2 -2.57 -10.78 19.81
C ALA A 2 -1.66 -11.21 18.63
N GLY A 3 -0.52 -10.53 18.41
CA GLY A 3 0.44 -10.88 17.34
C GLY A 3 0.04 -10.45 15.93
N LYS A 4 -1.06 -9.69 15.75
CA LYS A 4 -1.53 -9.25 14.42
C LYS A 4 -0.50 -8.44 13.66
N SER A 5 0.00 -7.38 14.25
CA SER A 5 1.03 -6.50 13.63
C SER A 5 2.37 -7.22 13.47
N THR A 6 2.69 -8.16 14.36
CA THR A 6 3.88 -9.01 14.22
C THR A 6 3.79 -9.87 12.97
N ILE A 7 2.66 -10.53 12.74
CA ILE A 7 2.47 -11.38 11.56
C ILE A 7 2.48 -10.54 10.26
N SER A 8 1.89 -9.33 10.30
CA SER A 8 1.93 -8.40 9.17
C SER A 8 3.36 -7.99 8.81
N ALA A 9 4.16 -7.65 9.83
CA ALA A 9 5.56 -7.30 9.68
C ALA A 9 6.39 -8.47 9.14
N ILE A 10 6.17 -9.68 9.63
CA ILE A 10 6.85 -10.89 9.17
C ILE A 10 6.50 -11.18 7.70
N ILE A 11 5.24 -11.10 7.30
CA ILE A 11 4.84 -11.31 5.90
C ILE A 11 5.46 -10.26 4.98
N ALA A 12 5.59 -9.01 5.44
CA ALA A 12 6.25 -7.95 4.68
C ALA A 12 7.79 -8.06 4.67
N GLY A 13 8.38 -8.98 5.44
CA GLY A 13 9.83 -9.21 5.48
C GLY A 13 10.58 -8.28 6.42
N ASN A 14 9.95 -7.79 7.49
CA ASN A 14 10.63 -6.92 8.44
C ASN A 14 11.78 -7.64 9.14
N GLU A 15 13.00 -7.16 8.94
CA GLU A 15 14.26 -7.74 9.43
C GLU A 15 14.39 -7.78 10.97
N ASN A 16 13.52 -7.08 11.70
CA ASN A 16 13.51 -7.14 13.17
C ASN A 16 12.91 -8.44 13.71
N TYR A 17 12.37 -9.30 12.84
CA TYR A 17 11.77 -10.57 13.20
C TYR A 17 12.47 -11.72 12.48
N GLU A 18 12.78 -12.76 13.21
CA GLU A 18 13.30 -14.02 12.69
C GLU A 18 12.20 -15.08 12.71
N VAL A 19 11.98 -15.72 11.58
CA VAL A 19 11.06 -16.88 11.48
C VAL A 19 11.85 -18.14 11.79
N THR A 20 11.61 -18.73 12.95
CA THR A 20 12.33 -19.92 13.39
C THR A 20 11.75 -21.22 12.80
N GLU A 21 10.46 -21.23 12.49
CA GLU A 21 9.75 -22.37 11.91
C GLU A 21 8.58 -21.87 11.04
N GLY A 22 8.29 -22.62 9.98
CA GLY A 22 7.19 -22.34 9.05
C GLY A 22 7.65 -21.71 7.74
N GLU A 23 6.73 -21.60 6.81
CA GLU A 23 6.97 -21.11 5.45
C GLU A 23 5.88 -20.11 5.06
N ILE A 24 6.20 -19.16 4.20
CA ILE A 24 5.27 -18.14 3.68
C ILE A 24 5.21 -18.28 2.17
N PHE A 25 4.04 -18.58 1.64
CA PHE A 25 3.82 -18.69 0.19
C PHE A 25 2.92 -17.57 -0.33
N LEU A 26 3.32 -17.02 -1.47
CA LEU A 26 2.51 -16.10 -2.27
C LEU A 26 2.38 -16.68 -3.69
N ASP A 27 1.16 -17.00 -4.13
CA ASP A 27 0.89 -17.66 -5.41
C ASP A 27 1.75 -18.92 -5.64
N ASN A 28 1.84 -19.80 -4.63
CA ASN A 28 2.65 -21.00 -4.61
C ASN A 28 4.18 -20.78 -4.71
N GLU A 29 4.64 -19.57 -4.58
CA GLU A 29 6.05 -19.24 -4.48
C GLU A 29 6.42 -19.00 -3.01
N ASP A 30 7.46 -19.68 -2.53
CA ASP A 30 8.00 -19.46 -1.19
C ASP A 30 8.73 -18.12 -1.13
N ILE A 31 8.25 -17.21 -0.26
CA ILE A 31 8.82 -15.89 -0.05
C ILE A 31 9.49 -15.75 1.32
N SER A 32 9.64 -16.83 2.07
CA SER A 32 10.10 -16.81 3.46
C SER A 32 11.45 -16.15 3.64
N GLU A 33 12.39 -16.41 2.72
CA GLU A 33 13.77 -15.90 2.79
C GLU A 33 13.99 -14.60 1.96
N LEU A 34 12.96 -14.09 1.31
CA LEU A 34 13.08 -12.90 0.49
C LEU A 34 13.17 -11.64 1.34
N ALA A 35 14.02 -10.69 0.93
CA ALA A 35 14.11 -9.36 1.49
C ALA A 35 12.79 -8.56 1.33
N PRO A 36 12.54 -7.54 2.17
CA PRO A 36 11.31 -6.74 2.09
C PRO A 36 11.03 -6.16 0.69
N GLU A 37 12.07 -5.63 0.03
CA GLU A 37 11.96 -5.09 -1.33
C GLU A 37 11.63 -6.16 -2.37
N GLU A 38 12.16 -7.37 -2.22
CA GLU A 38 11.84 -8.48 -3.12
C GLU A 38 10.38 -8.92 -2.96
N ARG A 39 9.87 -8.97 -1.71
CA ARG A 39 8.45 -9.26 -1.44
C ARG A 39 7.54 -8.16 -1.99
N ALA A 40 7.94 -6.90 -1.86
CA ALA A 40 7.21 -5.78 -2.45
C ALA A 40 7.14 -5.91 -3.99
N HIS A 41 8.25 -6.25 -4.65
CA HIS A 41 8.30 -6.48 -6.10
C HIS A 41 7.43 -7.65 -6.55
N LYS A 42 7.20 -8.65 -5.69
CA LYS A 42 6.29 -9.78 -5.95
C LYS A 42 4.81 -9.47 -5.69
N GLY A 43 4.53 -8.31 -5.12
CA GLY A 43 3.18 -7.81 -4.91
C GLY A 43 2.68 -7.88 -3.47
N VAL A 44 3.57 -7.88 -2.48
CA VAL A 44 3.20 -7.67 -1.08
C VAL A 44 3.22 -6.17 -0.77
N PHE A 45 2.11 -5.65 -0.25
CA PHE A 45 1.98 -4.27 0.19
C PHE A 45 1.60 -4.24 1.67
N LEU A 46 2.34 -3.47 2.46
CA LEU A 46 2.02 -3.21 3.87
C LEU A 46 1.78 -1.71 4.07
N SER A 47 0.60 -1.38 4.58
CA SER A 47 0.30 -0.03 5.07
C SER A 47 0.96 0.15 6.45
N PHE A 48 1.85 1.12 6.55
CA PHE A 48 2.57 1.39 7.80
C PHE A 48 1.72 2.21 8.77
N GLN A 49 1.80 1.89 10.05
CA GLN A 49 1.18 2.69 11.10
C GLN A 49 1.68 4.14 11.12
N TYR A 50 2.96 4.33 10.78
CA TYR A 50 3.62 5.64 10.66
C TYR A 50 4.28 5.77 9.29
N PRO A 51 3.57 6.32 8.28
CA PRO A 51 4.14 6.50 6.95
C PRO A 51 5.36 7.42 6.96
N VAL A 52 6.42 7.01 6.25
CA VAL A 52 7.65 7.79 6.13
C VAL A 52 7.39 9.07 5.34
N GLU A 53 7.95 10.18 5.82
CA GLU A 53 7.95 11.46 5.11
C GLU A 53 9.22 11.57 4.26
N ILE A 54 9.08 11.97 2.99
CA ILE A 54 10.22 12.17 2.07
C ILE A 54 10.15 13.59 1.52
N PRO A 55 10.79 14.56 2.20
CA PRO A 55 10.81 15.95 1.75
C PRO A 55 11.42 16.09 0.36
N GLY A 56 10.83 16.92 -0.48
CA GLY A 56 11.33 17.19 -1.83
C GLY A 56 11.00 16.12 -2.88
N VAL A 57 10.45 14.97 -2.49
CA VAL A 57 10.01 13.93 -3.42
C VAL A 57 8.48 13.95 -3.51
N SER A 58 7.94 14.36 -4.66
CA SER A 58 6.49 14.38 -4.84
C SER A 58 5.89 12.97 -4.85
N VAL A 59 4.61 12.86 -4.46
CA VAL A 59 3.86 11.59 -4.53
C VAL A 59 3.97 10.98 -5.93
N THR A 60 3.81 11.80 -6.98
CA THR A 60 3.94 11.34 -8.37
C THR A 60 5.31 10.77 -8.68
N ASN A 61 6.39 11.45 -8.28
CA ASN A 61 7.76 10.96 -8.53
C ASN A 61 8.07 9.67 -7.77
N PHE A 62 7.63 9.61 -6.51
CA PHE A 62 7.76 8.39 -5.70
C PHE A 62 7.07 7.21 -6.39
N MET A 63 5.81 7.38 -6.82
CA MET A 63 5.06 6.31 -7.47
C MET A 63 5.67 5.89 -8.80
N ARG A 64 6.14 6.83 -9.61
CA ARG A 64 6.84 6.53 -10.87
C ARG A 64 8.06 5.64 -10.62
N THR A 65 8.87 5.99 -9.64
CA THR A 65 10.06 5.20 -9.27
C THR A 65 9.65 3.81 -8.78
N ALA A 66 8.72 3.73 -7.83
CA ALA A 66 8.27 2.45 -7.26
C ALA A 66 7.71 1.50 -8.33
N ILE A 67 6.88 2.00 -9.24
CA ILE A 67 6.31 1.19 -10.33
C ILE A 67 7.41 0.71 -11.28
N ASN A 68 8.33 1.59 -11.69
CA ASN A 68 9.38 1.22 -12.63
C ASN A 68 10.37 0.24 -12.01
N GLU A 69 10.74 0.37 -10.75
CA GLU A 69 11.57 -0.61 -10.05
C GLU A 69 10.87 -1.97 -9.92
N THR A 70 9.58 -1.98 -9.62
CA THR A 70 8.78 -3.22 -9.60
C THR A 70 8.73 -3.87 -10.98
N ARG A 71 8.50 -3.10 -12.04
CA ARG A 71 8.48 -3.60 -13.43
C ARG A 71 9.83 -4.20 -13.81
N LYS A 72 10.92 -3.48 -13.55
CA LYS A 72 12.29 -3.92 -13.80
C LYS A 72 12.63 -5.23 -13.06
N ALA A 73 12.28 -5.32 -11.78
CA ALA A 73 12.47 -6.53 -10.99
C ALA A 73 11.71 -7.75 -11.56
N ASN A 74 10.61 -7.52 -12.28
CA ASN A 74 9.81 -8.54 -12.95
C ASN A 74 10.17 -8.70 -14.44
N GLY A 75 11.31 -8.14 -14.90
CA GLY A 75 11.80 -8.30 -16.27
C GLY A 75 11.03 -7.49 -17.31
N LEU A 76 10.31 -6.45 -16.88
CA LEU A 76 9.53 -5.58 -17.76
C LEU A 76 10.27 -4.25 -17.99
N GLU A 77 10.05 -3.67 -19.17
CA GLU A 77 10.52 -2.31 -19.49
C GLU A 77 9.86 -1.27 -18.58
N GLU A 78 10.52 -0.13 -18.38
CA GLU A 78 9.93 1.01 -17.70
C GLU A 78 8.64 1.47 -18.41
N MET A 79 7.68 1.90 -17.61
CA MET A 79 6.43 2.43 -18.15
C MET A 79 6.70 3.77 -18.86
N PRO A 80 6.29 3.94 -20.13
CA PRO A 80 6.40 5.23 -20.81
C PRO A 80 5.72 6.36 -20.05
N ALA A 81 6.28 7.56 -20.11
CA ALA A 81 5.79 8.71 -19.32
C ALA A 81 4.32 9.06 -19.60
N ASN A 82 3.87 8.95 -20.85
CA ASN A 82 2.48 9.19 -21.23
C ASN A 82 1.52 8.13 -20.66
N GLU A 83 1.96 6.87 -20.61
CA GLU A 83 1.20 5.77 -19.99
C GLU A 83 1.12 5.96 -18.47
N MET A 84 2.24 6.30 -17.83
CA MET A 84 2.29 6.62 -16.39
C MET A 84 1.31 7.74 -16.03
N LEU A 85 1.29 8.83 -16.80
CA LEU A 85 0.36 9.94 -16.58
C LEU A 85 -1.10 9.52 -16.75
N LYS A 86 -1.38 8.63 -17.70
CA LYS A 86 -2.72 8.07 -17.89
C LYS A 86 -3.16 7.26 -16.69
N VAL A 87 -2.31 6.35 -16.22
CA VAL A 87 -2.61 5.50 -15.03
C VAL A 87 -2.80 6.36 -13.78
N ILE A 88 -1.92 7.34 -13.54
CA ILE A 88 -2.06 8.27 -12.42
C ILE A 88 -3.43 8.99 -12.47
N ARG A 89 -3.84 9.45 -13.66
CA ARG A 89 -5.14 10.11 -13.83
C ARG A 89 -6.29 9.17 -13.50
N GLU A 90 -6.30 7.98 -14.07
CA GLU A 90 -7.36 7.00 -13.88
C GLU A 90 -7.51 6.60 -12.39
N LYS A 91 -6.39 6.36 -11.70
CA LYS A 91 -6.41 6.00 -10.28
C LYS A 91 -6.81 7.19 -9.39
N SER A 92 -6.39 8.40 -9.74
CA SER A 92 -6.80 9.62 -9.00
C SER A 92 -8.30 9.88 -9.14
N GLU A 93 -8.84 9.74 -10.34
CA GLU A 93 -10.28 9.89 -10.61
C GLU A 93 -11.09 8.80 -9.88
N LEU A 94 -10.64 7.54 -9.93
CA LEU A 94 -11.27 6.42 -9.22
C LEU A 94 -11.38 6.68 -7.71
N LEU A 95 -10.34 7.25 -7.11
CA LEU A 95 -10.23 7.50 -5.67
C LEU A 95 -10.64 8.91 -5.26
N GLU A 96 -11.10 9.74 -6.21
CA GLU A 96 -11.51 11.13 -5.97
C GLU A 96 -10.40 11.99 -5.32
N ILE A 97 -9.15 11.79 -5.80
CA ILE A 97 -7.97 12.50 -5.31
C ILE A 97 -7.67 13.70 -6.23
N ASP A 98 -7.53 14.90 -5.62
CA ASP A 98 -7.10 16.09 -6.34
C ASP A 98 -5.65 15.93 -6.82
N ARG A 99 -5.40 16.22 -8.08
CA ARG A 99 -4.06 16.15 -8.68
C ARG A 99 -3.04 17.06 -7.99
N LYS A 100 -3.48 18.19 -7.44
CA LYS A 100 -2.61 19.08 -6.66
C LYS A 100 -2.00 18.37 -5.45
N PHE A 101 -2.73 17.43 -4.88
CA PHE A 101 -2.23 16.59 -3.79
C PHE A 101 -1.00 15.76 -4.22
N LEU A 102 -1.00 15.24 -5.44
CA LEU A 102 0.06 14.37 -5.97
C LEU A 102 1.37 15.10 -6.28
N SER A 103 1.34 16.44 -6.38
CA SER A 103 2.54 17.28 -6.56
C SER A 103 3.24 17.63 -5.25
N ARG A 104 2.60 17.39 -4.10
CA ARG A 104 3.19 17.65 -2.78
C ARG A 104 4.23 16.59 -2.43
N SER A 105 5.17 16.97 -1.58
CA SER A 105 6.17 16.02 -1.03
C SER A 105 5.48 14.89 -0.26
N LEU A 106 5.98 13.68 -0.43
CA LEU A 106 5.39 12.46 0.12
C LEU A 106 5.24 12.56 1.63
N ASN A 107 4.01 12.52 2.10
CA ASN A 107 3.59 12.57 3.50
C ASN A 107 4.02 13.83 4.30
N GLU A 108 4.82 14.72 3.72
CA GLU A 108 5.30 15.94 4.39
C GLU A 108 4.14 16.90 4.67
N GLY A 109 3.88 17.14 5.96
CA GLY A 109 2.79 18.00 6.40
C GLY A 109 1.39 17.50 6.04
N PHE A 110 1.24 16.21 5.75
CA PHE A 110 -0.07 15.60 5.50
C PHE A 110 -0.84 15.42 6.81
N SER A 111 -2.13 15.72 6.79
CA SER A 111 -3.04 15.30 7.85
C SER A 111 -3.17 13.77 7.90
N GLY A 112 -3.70 13.22 8.98
CA GLY A 112 -3.96 11.78 9.09
C GLY A 112 -4.79 11.24 7.94
N GLY A 113 -5.87 11.94 7.57
CA GLY A 113 -6.70 11.57 6.43
C GLY A 113 -5.96 11.66 5.09
N GLU A 114 -5.11 12.67 4.89
CA GLU A 114 -4.28 12.78 3.69
C GLU A 114 -3.24 11.65 3.59
N LYS A 115 -2.62 11.27 4.70
CA LYS A 115 -1.70 10.12 4.75
C LYS A 115 -2.43 8.84 4.35
N LYS A 116 -3.66 8.61 4.81
CA LYS A 116 -4.45 7.44 4.42
C LYS A 116 -4.89 7.47 2.96
N ARG A 117 -5.28 8.63 2.43
CA ARG A 117 -5.53 8.78 0.99
C ARG A 117 -4.30 8.41 0.16
N ASN A 118 -3.12 8.85 0.61
CA ASN A 118 -1.87 8.52 -0.07
C ASN A 118 -1.57 7.02 -0.04
N GLU A 119 -1.79 6.34 1.09
CA GLU A 119 -1.62 4.89 1.18
C GLU A 119 -2.56 4.13 0.24
N ILE A 120 -3.83 4.50 0.20
CA ILE A 120 -4.80 3.91 -0.72
C ILE A 120 -4.42 4.20 -2.18
N PHE A 121 -3.93 5.39 -2.48
CA PHE A 121 -3.42 5.73 -3.81
C PHE A 121 -2.20 4.86 -4.19
N GLN A 122 -1.25 4.68 -3.29
CA GLN A 122 -0.11 3.78 -3.51
C GLN A 122 -0.58 2.34 -3.79
N MET A 123 -1.54 1.83 -3.01
CA MET A 123 -2.13 0.51 -3.23
C MET A 123 -2.79 0.42 -4.62
N ALA A 124 -3.54 1.45 -5.04
CA ALA A 124 -4.17 1.50 -6.35
C ALA A 124 -3.16 1.50 -7.51
N MET A 125 -2.04 2.22 -7.34
CA MET A 125 -0.98 2.33 -8.35
C MET A 125 -0.15 1.06 -8.47
N LEU A 126 0.19 0.43 -7.35
CA LEU A 126 1.05 -0.76 -7.29
C LEU A 126 0.30 -2.05 -7.62
N GLU A 127 -1.02 -2.07 -7.49
CA GLU A 127 -1.88 -3.23 -7.75
C GLU A 127 -1.34 -4.53 -7.10
N PRO A 128 -1.14 -4.55 -5.77
CA PRO A 128 -0.52 -5.68 -5.09
C PRO A 128 -1.39 -6.93 -5.16
N LYS A 129 -0.76 -8.10 -5.12
CA LYS A 129 -1.44 -9.39 -4.96
C LYS A 129 -1.96 -9.57 -3.54
N LEU A 130 -1.19 -9.10 -2.56
CA LEU A 130 -1.55 -9.07 -1.14
C LEU A 130 -1.34 -7.68 -0.57
N ALA A 131 -2.40 -7.05 -0.11
CA ALA A 131 -2.34 -5.81 0.66
C ALA A 131 -2.70 -6.07 2.12
N ILE A 132 -1.85 -5.65 3.03
CA ILE A 132 -2.08 -5.72 4.48
C ILE A 132 -2.24 -4.31 5.00
N LEU A 133 -3.43 -4.01 5.50
CA LEU A 133 -3.80 -2.71 6.07
C LEU A 133 -3.86 -2.88 7.59
N ASP A 134 -2.73 -2.58 8.27
CA ASP A 134 -2.61 -2.77 9.71
C ASP A 134 -2.91 -1.47 10.47
N GLU A 135 -3.94 -1.50 11.31
CA GLU A 135 -4.40 -0.37 12.14
C GLU A 135 -4.55 0.94 11.36
N THR A 136 -5.01 0.85 10.11
CA THR A 136 -5.18 2.00 9.20
C THR A 136 -6.19 3.03 9.70
N ASP A 137 -6.95 2.68 10.70
CA ASP A 137 -8.04 3.44 11.30
C ASP A 137 -7.65 4.08 12.66
N SER A 138 -6.44 3.80 13.18
CA SER A 138 -5.97 4.35 14.45
C SER A 138 -5.87 5.89 14.41
N GLY A 139 -6.63 6.55 15.30
CA GLY A 139 -6.64 8.00 15.40
C GLY A 139 -7.30 8.75 14.25
N LEU A 140 -8.05 8.06 13.39
CA LEU A 140 -8.79 8.67 12.29
C LEU A 140 -10.19 9.12 12.72
N ASP A 141 -10.63 10.22 12.12
CA ASP A 141 -12.03 10.61 12.15
C ASP A 141 -12.88 9.72 11.23
N ILE A 142 -14.19 9.86 11.33
CA ILE A 142 -15.14 9.02 10.59
C ILE A 142 -15.02 9.21 9.06
N ASP A 143 -14.59 10.38 8.63
CA ASP A 143 -14.44 10.67 7.20
C ASP A 143 -13.19 9.96 6.63
N ALA A 144 -12.10 9.94 7.39
CA ALA A 144 -10.90 9.20 7.03
C ALA A 144 -11.15 7.67 7.01
N LEU A 145 -11.95 7.14 7.93
CA LEU A 145 -12.39 5.73 7.90
C LEU A 145 -13.18 5.40 6.64
N ARG A 146 -14.08 6.29 6.23
CA ARG A 146 -14.83 6.13 4.97
C ARG A 146 -13.93 6.12 3.74
N ILE A 147 -12.88 6.94 3.73
CA ILE A 147 -11.89 6.96 2.63
C ILE A 147 -11.22 5.60 2.50
N VAL A 148 -10.76 5.02 3.61
CA VAL A 148 -10.14 3.69 3.61
C VAL A 148 -11.12 2.63 3.12
N ALA A 149 -12.33 2.57 3.69
CA ALA A 149 -13.36 1.60 3.29
C ALA A 149 -13.73 1.72 1.81
N ASN A 150 -13.93 2.93 1.32
CA ASN A 150 -14.22 3.20 -0.09
C ASN A 150 -13.07 2.75 -0.99
N GLY A 151 -11.82 3.03 -0.59
CA GLY A 151 -10.63 2.59 -1.30
C GLY A 151 -10.55 1.07 -1.40
N VAL A 152 -10.70 0.37 -0.27
CA VAL A 152 -10.74 -1.11 -0.23
C VAL A 152 -11.82 -1.65 -1.15
N ASN A 153 -13.06 -1.12 -1.04
CA ASN A 153 -14.18 -1.58 -1.86
C ASN A 153 -13.97 -1.35 -3.37
N LYS A 154 -13.30 -0.26 -3.76
CA LYS A 154 -12.99 0.04 -5.17
C LYS A 154 -11.83 -0.81 -5.72
N LEU A 155 -10.92 -1.26 -4.85
CA LEU A 155 -9.69 -1.94 -5.27
C LEU A 155 -9.74 -3.46 -5.07
N LYS A 156 -10.66 -3.98 -4.26
CA LYS A 156 -10.81 -5.43 -4.09
C LYS A 156 -11.27 -6.09 -5.39
N SER A 157 -10.69 -7.22 -5.71
CA SER A 157 -10.99 -8.01 -6.91
C SER A 157 -10.69 -9.48 -6.68
N ASP A 158 -10.99 -10.32 -7.65
CA ASP A 158 -10.63 -11.74 -7.68
C ASP A 158 -9.13 -12.00 -7.90
N LYS A 159 -8.35 -10.94 -8.17
CA LYS A 159 -6.91 -11.01 -8.45
C LYS A 159 -6.03 -10.59 -7.28
N ASN A 160 -6.64 -10.12 -6.18
CA ASN A 160 -5.90 -9.69 -5.00
C ASN A 160 -6.55 -10.16 -3.71
N ALA A 161 -5.74 -10.21 -2.66
CA ALA A 161 -6.20 -10.41 -1.29
C ALA A 161 -5.93 -9.14 -0.49
N ILE A 162 -6.91 -8.67 0.26
CA ILE A 162 -6.78 -7.52 1.15
C ILE A 162 -7.06 -7.97 2.57
N VAL A 163 -6.05 -7.88 3.43
CA VAL A 163 -6.16 -8.16 4.87
C VAL A 163 -6.28 -6.84 5.61
N VAL A 164 -7.34 -6.68 6.36
CA VAL A 164 -7.56 -5.48 7.18
C VAL A 164 -7.47 -5.85 8.65
N ILE A 165 -6.56 -5.21 9.37
CA ILE A 165 -6.41 -5.32 10.81
C ILE A 165 -6.93 -4.03 11.42
N THR A 166 -7.97 -4.13 12.23
CA THR A 166 -8.64 -2.98 12.83
C THR A 166 -9.09 -3.27 14.26
N HIS A 167 -9.11 -2.23 15.08
CA HIS A 167 -9.76 -2.23 16.40
C HIS A 167 -11.16 -1.60 16.35
N TYR A 168 -11.53 -1.01 15.22
CA TYR A 168 -12.80 -0.31 15.07
C TYR A 168 -13.79 -1.14 14.27
N GLN A 169 -14.77 -1.69 14.96
CA GLN A 169 -15.84 -2.47 14.35
C GLN A 169 -16.56 -1.70 13.22
N ARG A 170 -16.68 -0.39 13.36
CA ARG A 170 -17.29 0.48 12.34
C ARG A 170 -16.63 0.42 10.96
N LEU A 171 -15.33 0.15 10.88
CA LEU A 171 -14.68 -0.02 9.57
C LEU A 171 -15.22 -1.25 8.84
N LEU A 172 -15.46 -2.34 9.57
CA LEU A 172 -15.98 -3.59 9.02
C LEU A 172 -17.41 -3.47 8.51
N ASP A 173 -18.17 -2.48 9.02
CA ASP A 173 -19.53 -2.22 8.54
C ASP A 173 -19.56 -1.56 7.14
N TYR A 174 -18.41 -1.05 6.67
CA TYR A 174 -18.27 -0.35 5.39
C TYR A 174 -17.52 -1.14 4.31
N ILE A 175 -16.90 -2.29 4.62
CA ILE A 175 -16.05 -3.08 3.70
C ILE A 175 -16.80 -4.28 3.12
#